data_aed6937891fadc734701782e0899ecd7
#
_entry.id   aed6937891fadc734701782e0899ecd7
#
_cell.length_a   1.000
_cell.length_b   1.000
_cell.length_c   1.000
_cell.angle_alpha   90.00
_cell.angle_beta   90.00
_cell.angle_gamma   90.00
#
_symmetry.space_group_name_H-M   'P 1'
#
loop_
_entity.id
_entity.type
_entity.pdbx_description
1 polymer ?
#
loop_
_entity_poly.entity_id
_entity_poly.type
_entity_poly.pdbx_seq_one_letter_code
_entity_poly.pdbx_strand_id
1 'polypeptide(L)'
;LHEVYGDAGLQVIGVHSPEYAFEKEVGNVRGGAADLGITYPVAVDSDLVTWRNFDNHYWPAHYLADSSGELRQVKFGEGGEATTERLVRELLRQANPGVQLPAPVFTDDEPDVSGPRTPETYLGSARATGFASGWLDDGTSSYEFPAEQAADTFSLDGRWRVAAQAISPDGGPARLRLRYQGRQVNLVVS
;
A
#
# COMPACT_ATOMS: atom_id res chain seq x y z
N LEU A 1 -5.08 15.59 6.25
CA LEU A 1 -6.34 15.83 6.99
C LEU A 1 -6.14 15.87 8.51
N HIS A 2 -5.31 14.97 9.09
CA HIS A 2 -5.02 14.95 10.54
C HIS A 2 -4.60 16.32 11.07
N GLU A 3 -3.57 16.93 10.50
CA GLU A 3 -3.04 18.24 10.92
C GLU A 3 -4.05 19.37 10.75
N VAL A 4 -4.88 19.28 9.71
CA VAL A 4 -5.82 20.37 9.35
C VAL A 4 -7.10 20.32 10.18
N TYR A 5 -7.59 19.15 10.52
CA TYR A 5 -8.89 18.98 11.19
C TYR A 5 -8.79 18.39 12.59
N GLY A 6 -7.60 18.10 13.10
CA GLY A 6 -7.41 17.55 14.44
C GLY A 6 -8.00 18.43 15.52
N ASP A 7 -7.71 19.72 15.49
CA ASP A 7 -8.26 20.71 16.43
C ASP A 7 -9.79 20.90 16.28
N ALA A 8 -10.34 20.58 15.13
CA ALA A 8 -11.78 20.60 14.89
C ALA A 8 -12.50 19.32 15.36
N GLY A 9 -11.75 18.31 15.81
CA GLY A 9 -12.29 17.07 16.37
C GLY A 9 -12.05 15.81 15.55
N LEU A 10 -11.36 15.89 14.39
CA LEU A 10 -10.99 14.69 13.62
C LEU A 10 -9.93 13.90 14.39
N GLN A 11 -10.24 12.64 14.70
CA GLN A 11 -9.27 11.69 15.21
C GLN A 11 -8.86 10.73 14.08
N VAL A 12 -7.56 10.63 13.83
CA VAL A 12 -7.00 9.67 12.86
C VAL A 12 -6.23 8.62 13.64
N ILE A 13 -6.46 7.36 13.30
CA ILE A 13 -5.72 6.21 13.80
C ILE A 13 -5.23 5.42 12.61
N GLY A 14 -3.93 5.26 12.47
CA GLY A 14 -3.33 4.34 11.52
C GLY A 14 -3.44 2.90 12.05
N VAL A 15 -3.69 1.96 11.15
CA VAL A 15 -3.57 0.53 11.45
C VAL A 15 -2.58 -0.06 10.47
N HIS A 16 -1.42 -0.44 10.97
CA HIS A 16 -0.39 -1.05 10.16
C HIS A 16 -0.58 -2.55 10.12
N SER A 17 -1.18 -3.02 9.04
CA SER A 17 -1.37 -4.45 8.75
C SER A 17 -0.33 -4.88 7.72
N PRO A 18 0.61 -5.77 8.09
CA PRO A 18 1.78 -6.08 7.27
C PRO A 18 1.42 -6.87 6.02
N GLU A 19 2.02 -6.51 4.91
CA GLU A 19 2.02 -7.28 3.67
C GLU A 19 3.23 -8.21 3.59
N TYR A 20 4.39 -7.75 4.07
CA TYR A 20 5.66 -8.46 4.06
C TYR A 20 6.13 -8.83 5.47
N ALA A 21 6.99 -9.84 5.57
CA ALA A 21 7.49 -10.32 6.87
C ALA A 21 8.26 -9.24 7.66
N PHE A 22 9.04 -8.40 6.99
CA PHE A 22 9.82 -7.34 7.65
C PHE A 22 8.93 -6.24 8.25
N GLU A 23 7.72 -6.09 7.76
CA GLU A 23 6.74 -5.11 8.26
C GLU A 23 6.09 -5.52 9.59
N LYS A 24 6.27 -6.77 10.01
CA LYS A 24 5.84 -7.24 11.34
C LYS A 24 6.70 -6.71 12.47
N GLU A 25 7.90 -6.27 12.15
CA GLU A 25 8.86 -5.77 13.12
C GLU A 25 8.49 -4.33 13.54
N VAL A 26 8.11 -4.17 14.81
CA VAL A 26 7.67 -2.87 15.37
C VAL A 26 8.73 -1.76 15.16
N GLY A 27 10.00 -2.13 15.16
CA GLY A 27 11.11 -1.21 14.89
C GLY A 27 11.04 -0.61 13.50
N ASN A 28 10.73 -1.42 12.49
CA ASN A 28 10.59 -0.99 11.09
C ASN A 28 9.35 -0.10 10.92
N VAL A 29 8.23 -0.50 11.53
CA VAL A 29 6.99 0.32 11.51
C VAL A 29 7.24 1.70 12.11
N ARG A 30 7.93 1.74 13.25
CA ARG A 30 8.26 3.01 13.93
C ARG A 30 9.20 3.88 13.11
N GLY A 31 10.23 3.27 12.50
CA GLY A 31 11.15 3.96 11.60
C GLY A 31 10.43 4.55 10.41
N GLY A 32 9.65 3.74 9.69
CA GLY A 32 8.87 4.19 8.52
C GLY A 32 7.85 5.28 8.87
N ALA A 33 7.16 5.17 10.01
CA ALA A 33 6.23 6.20 10.45
C ALA A 33 6.95 7.53 10.73
N ALA A 34 8.15 7.48 11.33
CA ALA A 34 8.95 8.68 11.58
C ALA A 34 9.46 9.30 10.27
N ASP A 35 9.97 8.49 9.34
CA ASP A 35 10.47 8.96 8.04
C ASP A 35 9.36 9.61 7.19
N LEU A 36 8.13 9.12 7.33
CA LEU A 36 6.94 9.67 6.67
C LEU A 36 6.31 10.85 7.43
N GLY A 37 6.84 11.23 8.59
CA GLY A 37 6.31 12.31 9.42
C GLY A 37 4.92 12.03 9.99
N ILE A 38 4.57 10.77 10.25
CA ILE A 38 3.29 10.39 10.82
C ILE A 38 3.26 10.76 12.30
N THR A 39 2.30 11.62 12.67
CA THR A 39 2.15 12.17 14.04
C THR A 39 0.93 11.62 14.79
N TYR A 40 -0.01 11.00 14.10
CA TYR A 40 -1.17 10.34 14.71
C TYR A 40 -0.82 8.94 15.23
N PRO A 41 -1.61 8.38 16.16
CA PRO A 41 -1.39 7.04 16.69
C PRO A 41 -1.44 5.98 15.59
N VAL A 42 -0.52 5.00 15.65
CA VAL A 42 -0.48 3.85 14.78
C VAL A 42 -0.58 2.57 15.61
N ALA A 43 -1.64 1.80 15.39
CA ALA A 43 -1.77 0.44 15.91
C ALA A 43 -0.99 -0.53 15.02
N VAL A 44 -0.18 -1.39 15.62
CA VAL A 44 0.56 -2.42 14.90
C VAL A 44 -0.25 -3.71 14.91
N ASP A 45 -0.73 -4.12 13.75
CA ASP A 45 -1.59 -5.28 13.55
C ASP A 45 -0.84 -6.46 12.92
N SER A 46 0.34 -6.80 13.50
CA SER A 46 1.26 -7.81 12.94
C SER A 46 0.61 -9.19 12.72
N ASP A 47 -0.43 -9.51 13.45
CA ASP A 47 -1.18 -10.77 13.34
C ASP A 47 -2.47 -10.64 12.51
N LEU A 48 -2.71 -9.49 11.89
CA LEU A 48 -3.89 -9.21 11.06
C LEU A 48 -5.22 -9.41 11.83
N VAL A 49 -5.25 -9.12 13.11
CA VAL A 49 -6.46 -9.26 13.94
C VAL A 49 -7.47 -8.15 13.59
N THR A 50 -7.01 -6.91 13.57
CA THR A 50 -7.84 -5.77 13.17
C THR A 50 -8.28 -5.90 11.73
N TRP A 51 -7.36 -6.28 10.84
CA TRP A 51 -7.65 -6.58 9.45
C TRP A 51 -8.84 -7.52 9.29
N ARG A 52 -8.82 -8.67 9.98
CA ARG A 52 -9.92 -9.65 9.93
C ARG A 52 -11.21 -9.14 10.56
N ASN A 53 -11.11 -8.39 11.67
CA ASN A 53 -12.29 -7.86 12.35
C ASN A 53 -13.07 -6.84 11.51
N PHE A 54 -12.35 -6.13 10.64
CA PHE A 54 -12.94 -5.18 9.68
C PHE A 54 -13.28 -5.82 8.34
N ASP A 55 -13.08 -7.14 8.19
CA ASP A 55 -13.24 -7.87 6.92
C ASP A 55 -12.49 -7.18 5.77
N ASN A 56 -11.27 -6.69 6.08
CA ASN A 56 -10.49 -5.94 5.10
C ASN A 56 -9.76 -6.89 4.14
N HIS A 57 -9.66 -6.49 2.87
CA HIS A 57 -9.06 -7.28 1.81
C HIS A 57 -8.06 -6.49 0.96
N TYR A 58 -7.93 -5.19 1.20
CA TYR A 58 -7.17 -4.29 0.33
C TYR A 58 -6.33 -3.29 1.12
N TRP A 59 -5.21 -2.88 0.56
CA TRP A 59 -4.44 -1.71 0.95
C TRP A 59 -4.48 -0.64 -0.16
N PRO A 60 -4.54 0.65 0.21
CA PRO A 60 -5.00 1.15 1.49
C PRO A 60 -6.50 0.96 1.69
N ALA A 61 -6.95 1.02 2.93
CA ALA A 61 -8.37 1.03 3.27
C ALA A 61 -8.67 2.14 4.29
N HIS A 62 -9.77 2.84 4.09
CA HIS A 62 -10.22 3.90 4.98
C HIS A 62 -11.61 3.57 5.53
N TYR A 63 -11.73 3.68 6.83
CA TYR A 63 -12.98 3.50 7.56
C TYR A 63 -13.27 4.78 8.33
N LEU A 64 -14.31 5.51 7.94
CA LEU A 64 -14.69 6.77 8.56
C LEU A 64 -15.96 6.58 9.38
N ALA A 65 -15.88 6.84 10.67
CA ALA A 65 -17.00 6.83 11.60
C ALA A 65 -17.36 8.26 12.06
N ASP A 66 -18.60 8.45 12.42
CA ASP A 66 -19.06 9.69 13.05
C ASP A 66 -18.80 9.71 14.57
N SER A 67 -19.21 10.79 15.24
CA SER A 67 -19.01 10.99 16.68
C SER A 67 -19.77 9.98 17.56
N SER A 68 -20.73 9.25 17.02
CA SER A 68 -21.43 8.16 17.73
C SER A 68 -20.73 6.80 17.54
N GLY A 69 -19.72 6.73 16.66
CA GLY A 69 -19.04 5.50 16.27
C GLY A 69 -19.72 4.76 15.13
N GLU A 70 -20.75 5.33 14.51
CA GLU A 70 -21.39 4.74 13.34
C GLU A 70 -20.50 4.90 12.11
N LEU A 71 -20.26 3.78 11.40
CA LEU A 71 -19.46 3.76 10.19
C LEU A 71 -20.22 4.47 9.03
N ARG A 72 -19.62 5.53 8.50
CA ARG A 72 -20.23 6.40 7.49
C ARG A 72 -19.62 6.21 6.09
N GLN A 73 -18.39 5.76 6.03
CA GLN A 73 -17.72 5.45 4.77
C GLN A 73 -16.74 4.29 4.97
N VAL A 74 -16.72 3.39 3.99
CA VAL A 74 -15.62 2.45 3.76
C VAL A 74 -15.12 2.71 2.35
N LYS A 75 -13.80 2.89 2.21
CA LYS A 75 -13.17 3.12 0.93
C LYS A 75 -11.93 2.26 0.80
N PHE A 76 -11.80 1.57 -0.31
CA PHE A 76 -10.65 0.77 -0.68
C PHE A 76 -9.87 1.43 -1.81
N GLY A 77 -8.54 1.31 -1.74
CA GLY A 77 -7.63 1.87 -2.73
C GLY A 77 -7.37 3.37 -2.56
N GLU A 78 -6.55 3.90 -3.41
CA GLU A 78 -6.13 5.30 -3.44
C GLU A 78 -7.17 6.21 -4.09
N GLY A 79 -6.94 7.53 -4.00
CA GLY A 79 -7.80 8.57 -4.59
C GLY A 79 -9.04 8.90 -3.75
N GLY A 80 -9.90 9.78 -4.23
CA GLY A 80 -11.14 10.18 -3.57
C GLY A 80 -10.95 11.03 -2.32
N GLU A 81 -9.80 11.69 -2.18
CA GLU A 81 -9.43 12.51 -1.03
C GLU A 81 -10.40 13.68 -0.82
N ALA A 82 -10.79 14.36 -1.90
CA ALA A 82 -11.73 15.48 -1.82
C ALA A 82 -13.13 15.01 -1.39
N THR A 83 -13.56 13.85 -1.86
CA THR A 83 -14.85 13.27 -1.45
C THR A 83 -14.81 12.87 0.03
N THR A 84 -13.73 12.24 0.48
CA THR A 84 -13.54 11.89 1.91
C THR A 84 -13.47 13.14 2.77
N GLU A 85 -12.74 14.17 2.34
CA GLU A 85 -12.67 15.45 3.07
C GLU A 85 -14.03 16.12 3.19
N ARG A 86 -14.85 16.15 2.12
CA ARG A 86 -16.21 16.70 2.19
C ARG A 86 -17.03 16.00 3.27
N LEU A 87 -16.97 14.67 3.35
CA LEU A 87 -17.68 13.91 4.38
C LEU A 87 -17.13 14.18 5.79
N VAL A 88 -15.81 14.23 5.96
CA VAL A 88 -15.18 14.61 7.24
C VAL A 88 -15.72 15.98 7.71
N ARG A 89 -15.73 16.97 6.82
CA ARG A 89 -16.24 18.33 7.13
C ARG A 89 -17.72 18.33 7.49
N GLU A 90 -18.52 17.52 6.84
CA GLU A 90 -19.93 17.34 7.17
C GLU A 90 -20.11 16.76 8.57
N LEU A 91 -19.40 15.64 8.87
CA LEU A 91 -19.47 14.97 10.17
C LEU A 91 -18.97 15.84 11.32
N LEU A 92 -17.93 16.64 11.11
CA LEU A 92 -17.44 17.61 12.10
C LEU A 92 -18.51 18.67 12.41
N ARG A 93 -19.24 19.19 11.40
CA ARG A 93 -20.35 20.13 11.62
C ARG A 93 -21.55 19.48 12.29
N GLN A 94 -21.82 18.21 12.00
CA GLN A 94 -22.89 17.46 12.69
C GLN A 94 -22.56 17.27 14.17
N ALA A 95 -21.30 16.92 14.48
CA ALA A 95 -20.84 16.76 15.86
C ALA A 95 -20.76 18.09 16.64
N ASN A 96 -20.38 19.18 15.96
CA ASN A 96 -20.30 20.53 16.53
C ASN A 96 -20.80 21.59 15.53
N PRO A 97 -22.07 21.97 15.58
CA PRO A 97 -22.64 22.94 14.64
C PRO A 97 -21.97 24.33 14.64
N GLY A 98 -21.22 24.67 15.69
CA GLY A 98 -20.47 25.93 15.80
C GLY A 98 -19.01 25.85 15.31
N VAL A 99 -18.56 24.71 14.86
CA VAL A 99 -17.15 24.52 14.49
C VAL A 99 -16.74 25.38 13.30
N GLN A 100 -15.63 26.09 13.44
CA GLN A 100 -15.01 26.83 12.35
C GLN A 100 -14.00 25.90 11.66
N LEU A 101 -14.26 25.55 10.42
CA LEU A 101 -13.38 24.69 9.64
C LEU A 101 -12.49 25.52 8.72
N PRO A 102 -11.20 25.17 8.59
CA PRO A 102 -10.30 25.80 7.62
C PRO A 102 -10.79 25.57 6.18
N ALA A 103 -10.14 26.20 5.21
CA ALA A 103 -10.40 25.94 3.81
C ALA A 103 -10.12 24.45 3.49
N PRO A 104 -10.84 23.85 2.53
CA PRO A 104 -10.55 22.50 2.07
C PRO A 104 -9.11 22.36 1.57
N VAL A 105 -8.51 21.21 1.83
CA VAL A 105 -7.17 20.83 1.33
C VAL A 105 -7.26 20.36 -0.12
N PHE A 106 -8.29 19.54 -0.40
CA PHE A 106 -8.53 18.99 -1.73
C PHE A 106 -9.74 19.68 -2.37
N THR A 107 -9.57 20.12 -3.60
CA THR A 107 -10.66 20.76 -4.37
C THR A 107 -11.45 19.76 -5.18
N ASP A 108 -10.75 18.85 -5.83
CA ASP A 108 -11.30 17.83 -6.69
C ASP A 108 -10.58 16.50 -6.46
N ASP A 109 -11.30 15.42 -6.69
CA ASP A 109 -10.67 14.11 -6.75
C ASP A 109 -9.89 13.97 -8.06
N GLU A 110 -8.70 13.39 -8.01
CA GLU A 110 -8.01 13.04 -9.24
C GLU A 110 -8.90 12.10 -10.08
N PRO A 111 -8.99 12.32 -11.39
CA PRO A 111 -9.76 11.43 -12.23
C PRO A 111 -9.21 10.00 -12.10
N ASP A 112 -10.11 9.06 -11.93
CA ASP A 112 -9.75 7.64 -11.95
C ASP A 112 -9.02 7.36 -13.27
N VAL A 113 -7.73 7.00 -13.15
CA VAL A 113 -6.91 6.68 -14.29
C VAL A 113 -7.30 5.28 -14.75
N SER A 114 -8.44 5.22 -15.42
CA SER A 114 -8.92 3.99 -16.07
C SER A 114 -8.00 3.66 -17.24
N GLY A 115 -7.42 2.49 -17.20
CA GLY A 115 -6.56 1.95 -18.26
C GLY A 115 -5.93 0.64 -17.80
N PRO A 116 -5.44 -0.17 -18.73
CA PRO A 116 -4.73 -1.38 -18.35
C PRO A 116 -3.48 -0.99 -17.53
N ARG A 117 -3.36 -1.60 -16.36
CA ARG A 117 -2.19 -1.46 -15.48
C ARG A 117 -1.64 -2.84 -15.19
N THR A 118 -0.33 -2.94 -15.16
CA THR A 118 0.32 -4.15 -14.64
C THR A 118 -0.06 -4.32 -13.18
N PRO A 119 -0.59 -5.48 -12.78
CA PRO A 119 -0.83 -5.77 -11.38
C PRO A 119 0.47 -5.70 -10.56
N GLU A 120 0.35 -5.64 -9.24
CA GLU A 120 1.48 -5.79 -8.34
C GLU A 120 2.25 -7.06 -8.66
N THR A 121 3.58 -6.91 -8.76
CA THR A 121 4.48 -8.00 -9.15
C THR A 121 5.30 -8.43 -7.95
N TYR A 122 4.95 -9.58 -7.40
CA TYR A 122 5.68 -10.19 -6.28
C TYR A 122 6.83 -11.02 -6.83
N LEU A 123 8.02 -10.82 -6.27
CA LEU A 123 9.25 -11.46 -6.75
C LEU A 123 9.64 -12.73 -5.97
N GLY A 124 8.94 -13.04 -4.87
CA GLY A 124 9.18 -14.28 -4.10
C GLY A 124 8.32 -15.44 -4.59
N SER A 125 8.83 -16.66 -4.46
CA SER A 125 8.18 -17.88 -4.97
C SER A 125 6.76 -18.11 -4.47
N ALA A 126 6.43 -17.68 -3.23
CA ALA A 126 5.12 -17.90 -2.64
C ALA A 126 3.99 -17.13 -3.33
N ARG A 127 4.30 -15.97 -3.97
CA ARG A 127 3.29 -15.09 -4.57
C ARG A 127 3.66 -14.66 -6.00
N ALA A 128 4.79 -15.12 -6.54
CA ALA A 128 5.22 -14.71 -7.88
C ALA A 128 4.17 -15.06 -8.93
N THR A 129 3.76 -14.04 -9.66
CA THR A 129 2.91 -14.17 -10.85
C THR A 129 3.56 -13.42 -12.00
N GLY A 130 3.43 -13.93 -13.22
CA GLY A 130 4.01 -13.25 -14.37
C GLY A 130 5.53 -13.42 -14.52
N PHE A 131 6.14 -14.47 -13.94
CA PHE A 131 7.51 -14.82 -14.26
C PHE A 131 7.56 -15.36 -15.70
N ALA A 132 8.33 -14.70 -16.56
CA ALA A 132 8.30 -14.94 -18.00
C ALA A 132 8.81 -16.34 -18.40
N SER A 133 9.57 -17.01 -17.54
CA SER A 133 10.11 -18.35 -17.77
C SER A 133 9.29 -19.47 -17.09
N GLY A 134 8.07 -19.17 -16.66
CA GLY A 134 7.17 -20.16 -16.07
C GLY A 134 7.06 -20.05 -14.54
N TRP A 135 7.52 -21.05 -13.80
CA TRP A 135 7.48 -21.06 -12.34
C TRP A 135 8.78 -20.52 -11.75
N LEU A 136 8.68 -19.84 -10.62
CA LEU A 136 9.81 -19.36 -9.84
C LEU A 136 9.90 -20.18 -8.55
N ASP A 137 10.80 -21.15 -8.52
CA ASP A 137 10.97 -22.05 -7.39
C ASP A 137 11.98 -21.52 -6.39
N ASP A 138 11.82 -21.89 -5.10
CA ASP A 138 12.78 -21.59 -4.04
C ASP A 138 14.15 -22.21 -4.35
N GLY A 139 15.20 -21.50 -3.98
CA GLY A 139 16.57 -21.95 -4.12
C GLY A 139 17.45 -21.02 -4.94
N THR A 140 18.63 -21.50 -5.30
CA THR A 140 19.59 -20.73 -6.11
C THR A 140 19.66 -21.31 -7.52
N SER A 141 19.40 -20.45 -8.51
CA SER A 141 19.43 -20.83 -9.92
C SER A 141 20.01 -19.73 -10.79
N SER A 142 20.48 -20.12 -11.97
CA SER A 142 20.91 -19.18 -13.01
C SER A 142 19.79 -19.02 -14.04
N TYR A 143 19.55 -17.79 -14.43
CA TYR A 143 18.52 -17.41 -15.36
C TYR A 143 19.11 -16.64 -16.53
N GLU A 144 18.41 -16.66 -17.64
CA GLU A 144 18.68 -15.85 -18.82
C GLU A 144 17.39 -15.15 -19.27
N PHE A 145 17.52 -13.93 -19.77
CA PHE A 145 16.36 -13.24 -20.32
C PHE A 145 15.79 -14.00 -21.53
N PRO A 146 14.48 -14.25 -21.57
CA PRO A 146 13.89 -14.79 -22.77
C PRO A 146 14.04 -13.81 -23.96
N ALA A 147 14.11 -14.33 -25.16
CA ALA A 147 14.21 -13.54 -26.39
C ALA A 147 13.00 -12.60 -26.53
N GLU A 148 11.82 -13.10 -26.19
CA GLU A 148 10.57 -12.33 -26.14
C GLU A 148 9.99 -12.39 -24.73
N GLN A 149 9.41 -11.29 -24.30
CA GLN A 149 8.75 -11.20 -22.98
C GLN A 149 7.36 -10.59 -23.17
N ALA A 150 6.35 -11.28 -22.64
CA ALA A 150 4.98 -10.78 -22.66
C ALA A 150 4.83 -9.50 -21.81
N ALA A 151 3.79 -8.71 -22.08
CA ALA A 151 3.39 -7.62 -21.21
C ALA A 151 3.01 -8.18 -19.82
N ASP A 152 3.15 -7.33 -18.79
CA ASP A 152 2.81 -7.65 -17.40
C ASP A 152 3.58 -8.85 -16.84
N THR A 153 4.83 -9.04 -17.30
CA THR A 153 5.71 -10.10 -16.81
C THR A 153 7.07 -9.55 -16.40
N PHE A 154 7.74 -10.30 -15.51
CA PHE A 154 9.14 -10.05 -15.18
C PHE A 154 10.04 -11.22 -15.59
N SER A 155 11.31 -10.96 -15.77
CA SER A 155 12.34 -11.96 -16.05
C SER A 155 13.63 -11.62 -15.33
N LEU A 156 14.44 -12.63 -15.10
CA LEU A 156 15.73 -12.56 -14.42
C LEU A 156 16.84 -12.94 -15.38
N ASP A 157 18.03 -12.38 -15.13
CA ASP A 157 19.26 -12.76 -15.80
C ASP A 157 20.39 -12.77 -14.76
N GLY A 158 21.32 -13.72 -14.88
CA GLY A 158 22.34 -13.98 -13.89
C GLY A 158 21.90 -14.98 -12.82
N ARG A 159 22.68 -15.08 -11.75
CA ARG A 159 22.44 -16.02 -10.67
C ARG A 159 21.67 -15.36 -9.55
N TRP A 160 20.57 -15.98 -9.15
CA TRP A 160 19.64 -15.47 -8.14
C TRP A 160 19.31 -16.54 -7.11
N ARG A 161 19.21 -16.12 -5.86
CA ARG A 161 18.58 -16.88 -4.79
C ARG A 161 17.15 -16.41 -4.64
N VAL A 162 16.21 -17.33 -4.79
CA VAL A 162 14.77 -17.13 -4.64
C VAL A 162 14.37 -17.67 -3.27
N ALA A 163 13.60 -16.87 -2.54
CA ALA A 163 12.95 -17.27 -1.30
C ALA A 163 11.44 -16.97 -1.41
N ALA A 164 10.66 -17.41 -0.42
CA ALA A 164 9.21 -17.28 -0.43
C ALA A 164 8.72 -15.84 -0.68
N GLN A 165 9.40 -14.82 -0.14
CA GLN A 165 8.95 -13.43 -0.20
C GLN A 165 9.91 -12.47 -0.94
N ALA A 166 11.07 -12.94 -1.37
CA ALA A 166 12.08 -12.08 -1.97
C ALA A 166 13.01 -12.85 -2.90
N ILE A 167 13.70 -12.10 -3.76
CA ILE A 167 14.84 -12.61 -4.54
C ILE A 167 16.07 -11.78 -4.21
N SER A 168 17.23 -12.39 -4.28
CA SER A 168 18.52 -11.72 -4.07
C SER A 168 19.55 -12.17 -5.11
N PRO A 169 20.40 -11.28 -5.63
CA PRO A 169 21.56 -11.69 -6.42
C PRO A 169 22.45 -12.66 -5.63
N ASP A 170 22.98 -13.69 -6.28
CA ASP A 170 23.87 -14.68 -5.67
C ASP A 170 25.23 -14.68 -6.40
N GLY A 171 26.08 -13.77 -5.99
CA GLY A 171 27.48 -13.71 -6.42
C GLY A 171 27.69 -13.37 -7.88
N GLY A 172 27.63 -12.11 -8.24
CA GLY A 172 27.92 -11.63 -9.59
C GLY A 172 26.87 -10.65 -10.14
N PRO A 173 27.04 -10.19 -11.39
CA PRO A 173 26.04 -9.34 -12.02
C PRO A 173 24.72 -10.07 -12.18
N ALA A 174 23.64 -9.43 -11.74
CA ALA A 174 22.29 -9.94 -11.87
C ALA A 174 21.36 -8.80 -12.34
N ARG A 175 20.42 -9.13 -13.19
CA ARG A 175 19.52 -8.16 -13.81
C ARG A 175 18.08 -8.65 -13.70
N LEU A 176 17.17 -7.72 -13.36
CA LEU A 176 15.74 -7.92 -13.42
C LEU A 176 15.18 -7.06 -14.55
N ARG A 177 14.28 -7.62 -15.33
CA ARG A 177 13.56 -6.91 -16.37
C ARG A 177 12.06 -7.05 -16.14
N LEU A 178 11.37 -5.92 -16.02
CA LEU A 178 9.92 -5.85 -15.91
C LEU A 178 9.36 -5.22 -17.19
N ARG A 179 8.33 -5.83 -17.78
CA ARG A 179 7.56 -5.25 -18.85
C ARG A 179 6.19 -4.86 -18.33
N TYR A 180 5.99 -3.59 -18.05
CA TYR A 180 4.83 -3.08 -17.33
C TYR A 180 4.06 -2.01 -18.10
N GLN A 181 2.83 -1.79 -17.69
CA GLN A 181 1.96 -0.71 -18.08
C GLN A 181 1.60 0.10 -16.82
N GLY A 182 1.95 1.37 -16.79
CA GLY A 182 1.73 2.23 -15.65
C GLY A 182 2.49 3.54 -15.80
N ARG A 183 2.17 4.53 -14.97
CA ARG A 183 2.87 5.82 -14.95
C ARG A 183 4.21 5.73 -14.26
N GLN A 184 4.30 4.88 -13.26
CA GLN A 184 5.45 4.76 -12.37
C GLN A 184 5.60 3.30 -11.95
N VAL A 185 6.82 2.90 -11.67
CA VAL A 185 7.14 1.62 -11.05
C VAL A 185 7.99 1.88 -9.81
N ASN A 186 7.64 1.24 -8.72
CA ASN A 186 8.38 1.28 -7.46
C ASN A 186 8.93 -0.12 -7.17
N LEU A 187 10.15 -0.18 -6.66
CA LEU A 187 10.77 -1.43 -6.22
C LEU A 187 10.94 -1.41 -4.71
N VAL A 188 10.37 -2.41 -4.04
CA VAL A 188 10.59 -2.61 -2.61
C VAL A 188 11.90 -3.35 -2.42
N VAL A 189 12.79 -2.77 -1.66
CA VAL A 189 14.11 -3.35 -1.29
C VAL A 189 14.24 -3.38 0.23
N SER A 190 14.88 -4.41 0.76
CA SER A 190 15.12 -4.60 2.19
C SER A 190 16.56 -5.00 2.47
#